data_3c135fe0d4702da5364f3c19e0682f24
#
_entry.id   3c135fe0d4702da5364f3c19e0682f24
#
_cell.length_a   1.000
_cell.length_b   1.000
_cell.length_c   1.000
_cell.angle_alpha   90.00
_cell.angle_beta   90.00
_cell.angle_gamma   90.00
#
_symmetry.space_group_name_H-M   'P 1'
#
loop_
_entity.id
_entity.type
_entity.pdbx_description
1 polymer ?
#
loop_
_entity_poly.entity_id
_entity_poly.type
_entity_poly.pdbx_seq_one_letter_code
_entity_poly.pdbx_strand_id
1 'polypeptide(L)'
;SEQYKKGVRSIELYLPDKETGPGGITATASVNNFRALMNELKIKRGFIPDILFMDYLNLCTSTRYKNNISAGSYFVVKAIAEELRGLAVEWNIPIVSATQLNRTGFMSSDVGLEDTSESFGLPATADLMFALISTEELEEHNQIKVKQLKNRYNDPIKNRTFVVGIDRAKMKLY
;
A
#
# COMPACT_ATOMS: atom_id res chain seq x y z
N SER A 1 -26.22 -7.38 -2.85
CA SER A 1 -24.90 -7.73 -2.29
C SER A 1 -24.51 -9.21 -2.43
N GLU A 2 -25.43 -10.13 -2.76
CA GLU A 2 -25.10 -11.56 -2.98
C GLU A 2 -24.58 -11.87 -4.38
N GLN A 3 -24.83 -11.03 -5.37
CA GLN A 3 -24.35 -11.25 -6.75
C GLN A 3 -22.82 -11.09 -6.88
N TYR A 4 -22.18 -10.33 -6.00
CA TYR A 4 -20.72 -10.16 -6.01
C TYR A 4 -19.96 -11.31 -5.35
N LYS A 5 -20.60 -12.17 -4.58
CA LYS A 5 -19.95 -13.30 -3.89
C LYS A 5 -19.68 -14.50 -4.79
N LYS A 6 -20.30 -14.59 -5.96
CA LYS A 6 -20.22 -15.79 -6.83
C LYS A 6 -19.04 -15.83 -7.79
N GLY A 7 -18.10 -14.93 -7.76
CA GLY A 7 -16.96 -14.92 -8.68
C GLY A 7 -15.63 -14.48 -8.10
N VAL A 8 -15.59 -13.97 -6.87
CA VAL A 8 -14.35 -13.51 -6.24
C VAL A 8 -13.66 -14.67 -5.55
N ARG A 9 -12.52 -15.10 -6.10
CA ARG A 9 -11.58 -15.99 -5.40
C ARG A 9 -10.51 -15.11 -4.75
N SER A 10 -10.43 -15.12 -3.43
CA SER A 10 -9.34 -14.48 -2.69
C SER A 10 -8.46 -15.53 -2.04
N ILE A 11 -7.17 -15.27 -2.02
CA ILE A 11 -6.19 -16.03 -1.27
C ILE A 11 -5.50 -15.02 -0.35
N GLU A 12 -5.67 -15.24 0.94
CA GLU A 12 -4.95 -14.50 1.96
C GLU A 12 -3.68 -15.27 2.30
N LEU A 13 -2.56 -14.56 2.26
CA LEU A 13 -1.25 -15.13 2.53
C LEU A 13 -0.58 -14.30 3.61
N TYR A 14 -0.39 -14.94 4.73
CA TYR A 14 0.46 -14.43 5.79
C TYR A 14 1.87 -14.97 5.56
N LEU A 15 2.81 -14.07 5.24
CA LEU A 15 4.21 -14.44 5.29
C LEU A 15 4.60 -14.51 6.76
N PRO A 16 5.06 -15.67 7.25
CA PRO A 16 5.43 -15.79 8.65
C PRO A 16 6.55 -14.79 8.97
N ASP A 17 6.35 -14.02 10.03
CA ASP A 17 7.41 -13.23 10.62
C ASP A 17 8.52 -14.19 11.04
N LYS A 18 9.68 -14.08 10.44
CA LYS A 18 10.85 -14.74 11.01
C LYS A 18 11.09 -14.08 12.35
N GLU A 19 11.15 -14.91 13.39
CA GLU A 19 11.37 -14.50 14.77
C GLU A 19 12.32 -13.30 14.86
N THR A 20 11.80 -12.24 15.43
CA THR A 20 12.54 -11.02 15.68
C THR A 20 13.65 -11.34 16.67
N GLY A 21 14.88 -11.34 16.20
CA GLY A 21 16.02 -11.21 17.10
C GLY A 21 15.92 -9.90 17.91
N PRO A 22 16.66 -9.76 19.00
CA PRO A 22 16.60 -8.56 19.85
C PRO A 22 17.04 -7.34 19.04
N GLY A 23 16.11 -6.59 18.49
CA GLY A 23 16.42 -5.39 17.70
C GLY A 23 15.43 -4.93 16.64
N GLY A 24 14.29 -5.55 16.45
CA GLY A 24 13.26 -4.95 15.59
C GLY A 24 12.72 -5.87 14.48
N ILE A 25 11.60 -5.48 13.92
CA ILE A 25 10.89 -6.12 12.82
C ILE A 25 11.80 -6.11 11.58
N THR A 26 12.30 -7.26 11.20
CA THR A 26 13.00 -7.41 9.91
C THR A 26 11.98 -7.63 8.80
N ALA A 27 11.80 -6.62 7.97
CA ALA A 27 11.09 -6.76 6.71
C ALA A 27 11.77 -7.88 5.88
N THR A 28 11.03 -8.93 5.53
CA THR A 28 11.62 -10.12 4.91
C THR A 28 11.13 -10.37 3.49
N ALA A 29 9.95 -9.87 3.13
CA ALA A 29 9.37 -10.08 1.82
C ALA A 29 9.91 -9.08 0.78
N SER A 30 10.42 -9.59 -0.31
CA SER A 30 10.83 -8.82 -1.48
C SER A 30 9.94 -9.13 -2.68
N VAL A 31 10.05 -8.34 -3.74
CA VAL A 31 9.34 -8.57 -5.01
C VAL A 31 9.56 -9.99 -5.54
N ASN A 32 10.73 -10.59 -5.31
CA ASN A 32 11.01 -11.96 -5.75
C ASN A 32 10.18 -12.99 -5.00
N ASN A 33 9.88 -12.75 -3.73
CA ASN A 33 8.99 -13.62 -2.95
C ASN A 33 7.56 -13.55 -3.49
N PHE A 34 7.06 -12.35 -3.80
CA PHE A 34 5.74 -12.19 -4.42
C PHE A 34 5.66 -12.85 -5.79
N ARG A 35 6.70 -12.65 -6.64
CA ARG A 35 6.77 -13.29 -7.95
C ARG A 35 6.75 -14.81 -7.85
N ALA A 36 7.54 -15.40 -6.95
CA ALA A 36 7.59 -16.83 -6.74
C ALA A 36 6.22 -17.37 -6.30
N LEU A 37 5.58 -16.69 -5.35
CA LEU A 37 4.27 -17.04 -4.85
C LEU A 37 3.19 -16.99 -5.92
N MET A 38 3.14 -15.93 -6.71
CA MET A 38 2.17 -15.77 -7.80
C MET A 38 2.37 -16.86 -8.88
N ASN A 39 3.62 -17.21 -9.20
CA ASN A 39 3.93 -18.31 -10.10
C ASN A 39 3.48 -19.68 -9.51
N GLU A 40 3.71 -19.89 -8.23
CA GLU A 40 3.26 -21.11 -7.55
C GLU A 40 1.73 -21.26 -7.58
N LEU A 41 1.00 -20.19 -7.28
CA LEU A 41 -0.46 -20.15 -7.34
C LEU A 41 -0.98 -20.43 -8.75
N LYS A 42 -0.35 -19.83 -9.76
CA LYS A 42 -0.67 -20.08 -11.17
C LYS A 42 -0.48 -21.55 -11.56
N ILE A 43 0.67 -22.14 -11.20
CA ILE A 43 1.02 -23.50 -11.59
C ILE A 43 0.21 -24.53 -10.81
N LYS A 44 0.15 -24.41 -9.47
CA LYS A 44 -0.45 -25.42 -8.62
C LYS A 44 -1.98 -25.33 -8.52
N ARG A 45 -2.54 -24.13 -8.67
CA ARG A 45 -3.97 -23.87 -8.44
C ARG A 45 -4.70 -23.27 -9.63
N GLY A 46 -4.00 -22.98 -10.74
CA GLY A 46 -4.58 -22.27 -11.87
C GLY A 46 -5.11 -20.87 -11.47
N PHE A 47 -4.58 -20.31 -10.39
CA PHE A 47 -5.02 -19.02 -9.88
C PHE A 47 -4.13 -17.90 -10.44
N ILE A 48 -4.73 -16.97 -11.13
CA ILE A 48 -4.08 -15.74 -11.62
C ILE A 48 -4.84 -14.58 -10.98
N PRO A 49 -4.18 -13.74 -10.17
CA PRO A 49 -4.84 -12.61 -9.54
C PRO A 49 -5.14 -11.52 -10.56
N ASP A 50 -6.27 -10.82 -10.39
CA ASP A 50 -6.63 -9.60 -11.14
C ASP A 50 -6.11 -8.35 -10.44
N ILE A 51 -5.81 -8.44 -9.15
CA ILE A 51 -5.30 -7.36 -8.32
C ILE A 51 -4.52 -7.93 -7.13
N LEU A 52 -3.47 -7.24 -6.73
CA LEU A 52 -2.70 -7.56 -5.54
C LEU A 52 -2.87 -6.44 -4.49
N PHE A 53 -3.36 -6.80 -3.32
CA PHE A 53 -3.36 -5.93 -2.15
C PHE A 53 -2.21 -6.31 -1.22
N MET A 54 -1.46 -5.33 -0.76
CA MET A 54 -0.32 -5.52 0.12
C MET A 54 -0.39 -4.56 1.31
N ASP A 55 -0.49 -5.11 2.49
CA ASP A 55 -0.53 -4.37 3.76
C ASP A 55 0.75 -4.62 4.55
N TYR A 56 1.69 -3.68 4.52
CA TYR A 56 1.88 -2.48 3.71
C TYR A 56 3.33 -2.39 3.22
N LEU A 57 3.61 -1.45 2.33
CA LEU A 57 4.85 -1.35 1.58
C LEU A 57 6.12 -1.28 2.46
N ASN A 58 6.07 -0.57 3.59
CA ASN A 58 7.24 -0.39 4.45
C ASN A 58 7.67 -1.67 5.20
N LEU A 59 6.84 -2.72 5.20
CA LEU A 59 7.19 -4.05 5.73
C LEU A 59 7.95 -4.91 4.70
N CYS A 60 8.14 -4.42 3.49
CA CYS A 60 8.87 -5.11 2.45
C CYS A 60 10.37 -4.77 2.47
N THR A 61 11.15 -5.60 1.82
CA THR A 61 12.57 -5.35 1.57
C THR A 61 12.85 -5.19 0.08
N SER A 62 13.83 -4.34 -0.26
CA SER A 62 14.28 -4.20 -1.64
C SER A 62 15.26 -5.30 -2.01
N THR A 63 15.18 -5.80 -3.23
CA THR A 63 16.18 -6.72 -3.79
C THR A 63 17.52 -6.04 -4.06
N ARG A 64 17.50 -4.71 -4.26
CA ARG A 64 18.69 -3.89 -4.55
C ARG A 64 19.50 -3.56 -3.28
N TYR A 65 18.82 -3.48 -2.13
CA TYR A 65 19.42 -2.98 -0.87
C TYR A 65 19.43 -4.01 0.27
N LYS A 66 19.48 -5.31 -0.06
CA LYS A 66 19.38 -6.42 0.91
C LYS A 66 20.31 -6.34 2.12
N ASN A 67 21.46 -5.65 2.02
CA ASN A 67 22.46 -5.58 3.08
C ASN A 67 22.96 -4.15 3.37
N ASN A 68 22.36 -3.13 2.80
CA ASN A 68 22.80 -1.75 2.98
C ASN A 68 21.94 -1.03 4.01
N ILE A 69 22.24 -1.26 5.29
CA ILE A 69 21.72 -0.48 6.44
C ILE A 69 22.08 1.02 6.30
N SER A 70 23.09 1.34 5.47
CA SER A 70 23.55 2.71 5.22
C SER A 70 22.77 3.44 4.11
N ALA A 71 21.99 2.74 3.30
CA ALA A 71 21.05 3.42 2.38
C ALA A 71 19.90 3.97 3.22
N GLY A 72 19.78 5.28 3.32
CA GLY A 72 18.68 5.91 4.06
C GLY A 72 17.33 5.31 3.66
N SER A 73 16.38 5.25 4.58
CA SER A 73 15.04 4.68 4.41
C SER A 73 14.33 5.17 3.14
N TYR A 74 14.59 6.42 2.74
CA TYR A 74 14.16 7.02 1.48
C TYR A 74 14.44 6.17 0.24
N PHE A 75 15.72 5.78 0.04
CA PHE A 75 16.13 5.03 -1.16
C PHE A 75 15.55 3.62 -1.15
N VAL A 76 15.42 3.03 0.02
CA VAL A 76 14.86 1.68 0.19
C VAL A 76 13.38 1.67 -0.18
N VAL A 77 12.57 2.58 0.36
CA VAL A 77 11.13 2.69 0.07
C VAL A 77 10.88 2.97 -1.41
N LYS A 78 11.67 3.88 -2.00
CA LYS A 78 11.61 4.16 -3.44
C LYS A 78 11.92 2.90 -4.27
N ALA A 79 12.98 2.18 -3.92
CA ALA A 79 13.35 0.97 -4.65
C ALA A 79 12.29 -0.13 -4.55
N ILE A 80 11.68 -0.32 -3.37
CA ILE A 80 10.57 -1.25 -3.19
C ILE A 80 9.39 -0.86 -4.10
N ALA A 81 9.01 0.42 -4.13
CA ALA A 81 7.93 0.90 -4.98
C ALA A 81 8.21 0.68 -6.48
N GLU A 82 9.44 0.94 -6.93
CA GLU A 82 9.85 0.68 -8.32
C GLU A 82 9.84 -0.81 -8.67
N GLU A 83 10.30 -1.66 -7.76
CA GLU A 83 10.30 -3.12 -7.93
C GLU A 83 8.88 -3.68 -8.01
N LEU A 84 7.96 -3.17 -7.17
CA LEU A 84 6.55 -3.55 -7.22
C LEU A 84 5.86 -3.04 -8.49
N ARG A 85 6.21 -1.84 -8.95
CA ARG A 85 5.74 -1.36 -10.25
C ARG A 85 6.19 -2.27 -11.38
N GLY A 86 7.43 -2.75 -11.33
CA GLY A 86 7.94 -3.74 -12.29
C GLY A 86 7.11 -5.04 -12.27
N LEU A 87 6.76 -5.53 -11.08
CA LEU A 87 5.92 -6.72 -10.92
C LEU A 87 4.49 -6.49 -11.46
N ALA A 88 3.90 -5.31 -11.19
CA ALA A 88 2.58 -4.95 -11.71
C ALA A 88 2.54 -4.98 -13.25
N VAL A 89 3.58 -4.43 -13.89
CA VAL A 89 3.72 -4.45 -15.35
C VAL A 89 3.93 -5.87 -15.87
N GLU A 90 4.81 -6.65 -15.23
CA GLU A 90 5.11 -8.05 -15.62
C GLU A 90 3.86 -8.93 -15.62
N TRP A 91 3.00 -8.76 -14.61
CA TRP A 91 1.77 -9.55 -14.46
C TRP A 91 0.54 -8.87 -15.05
N ASN A 92 0.67 -7.65 -15.53
CA ASN A 92 -0.42 -6.81 -16.05
C ASN A 92 -1.60 -6.71 -15.08
N ILE A 93 -1.29 -6.44 -13.80
CA ILE A 93 -2.28 -6.28 -12.73
C ILE A 93 -1.99 -5.02 -11.91
N PRO A 94 -3.00 -4.36 -11.34
CA PRO A 94 -2.78 -3.30 -10.36
C PRO A 94 -2.28 -3.87 -9.03
N ILE A 95 -1.39 -3.11 -8.38
CA ILE A 95 -0.94 -3.36 -7.01
C ILE A 95 -1.40 -2.19 -6.15
N VAL A 96 -2.12 -2.49 -5.08
CA VAL A 96 -2.59 -1.52 -4.10
C VAL A 96 -1.85 -1.76 -2.78
N SER A 97 -1.26 -0.72 -2.24
CA SER A 97 -0.56 -0.77 -0.96
C SER A 97 -0.80 0.50 -0.15
N ALA A 98 -0.39 0.49 1.09
CA ALA A 98 -0.38 1.64 1.97
C ALA A 98 1.05 2.03 2.34
N THR A 99 1.21 3.24 2.83
CA THR A 99 2.43 3.73 3.46
C THR A 99 2.06 4.66 4.60
N GLN A 100 2.94 4.79 5.57
CA GLN A 100 2.74 5.72 6.68
C GLN A 100 3.13 7.14 6.27
N LEU A 101 2.53 8.13 6.89
CA LEU A 101 2.98 9.51 6.80
C LEU A 101 4.22 9.73 7.68
N ASN A 102 5.01 10.75 7.35
CA ASN A 102 6.06 11.23 8.24
C ASN A 102 5.43 11.95 9.46
N ARG A 103 6.25 12.28 10.46
CA ARG A 103 5.75 12.93 11.69
C ARG A 103 5.07 14.27 11.44
N THR A 104 5.52 15.02 10.44
CA THR A 104 4.95 16.32 10.07
C THR A 104 3.58 16.14 9.47
N GLY A 105 3.41 15.20 8.53
CA GLY A 105 2.13 14.88 7.92
C GLY A 105 1.11 14.30 8.91
N PHE A 106 1.58 13.54 9.91
CA PHE A 106 0.70 13.01 10.96
C PHE A 106 0.05 14.13 11.82
N MET A 107 0.75 15.24 12.02
CA MET A 107 0.26 16.40 12.79
C MET A 107 -0.51 17.40 11.93
N SER A 108 -0.59 17.20 10.62
CA SER A 108 -1.21 18.14 9.69
C SER A 108 -2.69 17.77 9.44
N SER A 109 -3.55 18.78 9.52
CA SER A 109 -4.95 18.69 9.09
C SER A 109 -5.10 18.72 7.56
N ASP A 110 -4.03 19.13 6.85
CA ASP A 110 -3.96 19.17 5.39
C ASP A 110 -2.71 18.45 4.88
N VAL A 111 -2.87 17.17 4.59
CA VAL A 111 -1.79 16.28 4.12
C VAL A 111 -1.48 16.53 2.65
N GLY A 112 -0.18 16.70 2.32
CA GLY A 112 0.35 16.83 0.97
C GLY A 112 1.17 15.61 0.50
N LEU A 113 1.69 15.67 -0.73
CA LEU A 113 2.60 14.64 -1.26
C LEU A 113 3.93 14.60 -0.51
N GLU A 114 4.35 15.74 0.02
CA GLU A 114 5.55 15.93 0.83
C GLU A 114 5.50 15.25 2.18
N ASP A 115 4.29 14.97 2.67
CA ASP A 115 4.04 14.33 3.96
C ASP A 115 4.09 12.80 3.89
N THR A 116 4.16 12.23 2.70
CA THR A 116 4.33 10.79 2.56
C THR A 116 5.69 10.37 3.10
N SER A 117 5.70 9.35 3.95
CA SER A 117 6.88 8.95 4.72
C SER A 117 8.14 8.90 3.84
N GLU A 118 9.09 9.75 4.21
CA GLU A 118 10.49 9.72 3.83
C GLU A 118 10.83 9.92 2.35
N SER A 119 9.87 10.19 1.41
CA SER A 119 10.31 10.14 0.03
C SER A 119 9.37 10.77 -1.02
N PHE A 120 9.87 11.76 -1.73
CA PHE A 120 9.34 12.17 -3.04
C PHE A 120 9.38 11.02 -4.09
N GLY A 121 10.14 9.97 -3.85
CA GLY A 121 10.27 8.83 -4.75
C GLY A 121 9.00 7.98 -4.83
N LEU A 122 8.27 7.82 -3.72
CA LEU A 122 7.03 7.07 -3.72
C LEU A 122 5.92 7.77 -4.50
N PRO A 123 5.64 9.08 -4.29
CA PRO A 123 4.73 9.84 -5.14
C PRO A 123 5.11 9.83 -6.62
N ALA A 124 6.40 9.83 -6.96
CA ALA A 124 6.84 9.76 -8.35
C ALA A 124 6.47 8.42 -9.00
N THR A 125 6.53 7.32 -8.26
CA THR A 125 6.30 5.96 -8.76
C THR A 125 4.81 5.61 -8.84
N ALA A 126 4.00 6.00 -7.85
CA ALA A 126 2.58 5.68 -7.81
C ALA A 126 1.80 6.37 -8.94
N ASP A 127 0.77 5.70 -9.45
CA ASP A 127 -0.15 6.26 -10.45
C ASP A 127 -1.35 6.96 -9.81
N LEU A 128 -1.81 6.44 -8.67
CA LEU A 128 -2.85 7.01 -7.81
C LEU A 128 -2.36 7.06 -6.38
N MET A 129 -2.67 8.15 -5.66
CA MET A 129 -2.42 8.26 -4.23
C MET A 129 -3.56 8.98 -3.54
N PHE A 130 -3.97 8.41 -2.41
CA PHE A 130 -4.97 8.99 -1.53
C PHE A 130 -4.40 9.06 -0.11
N ALA A 131 -4.68 10.17 0.58
CA ALA A 131 -4.50 10.26 2.02
C ALA A 131 -5.81 9.95 2.72
N LEU A 132 -5.73 9.14 3.76
CA LEU A 132 -6.81 8.89 4.70
C LEU A 132 -6.54 9.72 5.94
N ILE A 133 -7.41 10.68 6.24
CA ILE A 133 -7.21 11.66 7.31
C ILE A 133 -8.32 11.47 8.33
N SER A 134 -7.93 11.21 9.57
CA SER A 134 -8.81 11.15 10.73
C SER A 134 -8.51 12.32 11.67
N THR A 135 -9.55 12.97 12.17
CA THR A 135 -9.49 13.97 13.23
C THR A 135 -10.48 13.58 14.31
N GLU A 136 -10.34 14.09 15.52
CA GLU A 136 -11.27 13.82 16.62
C GLU A 136 -12.72 14.11 16.20
N GLU A 137 -12.98 15.24 15.54
CA GLU A 137 -14.28 15.61 15.02
C GLU A 137 -14.86 14.57 14.03
N LEU A 138 -14.01 14.07 13.10
CA LEU A 138 -14.45 13.05 12.13
C LEU A 138 -14.68 11.70 12.82
N GLU A 139 -13.91 11.37 13.84
CA GLU A 139 -14.06 10.13 14.59
C GLU A 139 -15.36 10.12 15.40
N GLU A 140 -15.74 11.23 16.03
CA GLU A 140 -17.02 11.39 16.72
C GLU A 140 -18.22 11.14 15.79
N HIS A 141 -18.09 11.50 14.52
CA HIS A 141 -19.13 11.31 13.50
C HIS A 141 -19.00 9.99 12.73
N ASN A 142 -18.08 9.10 13.12
CA ASN A 142 -17.76 7.88 12.37
C ASN A 142 -17.46 8.15 10.90
N GLN A 143 -16.61 9.12 10.65
CA GLN A 143 -16.21 9.58 9.32
C GLN A 143 -14.71 9.54 9.13
N ILE A 144 -14.28 9.48 7.89
CA ILE A 144 -12.89 9.66 7.47
C ILE A 144 -12.84 10.55 6.23
N LYS A 145 -11.91 11.48 6.21
CA LYS A 145 -11.66 12.33 5.04
C LYS A 145 -10.67 11.64 4.12
N VAL A 146 -11.04 11.53 2.84
CA VAL A 146 -10.20 11.02 1.78
C VAL A 146 -9.74 12.18 0.91
N LYS A 147 -8.44 12.36 0.77
CA LYS A 147 -7.85 13.38 -0.09
C LYS A 147 -7.07 12.75 -1.21
N GLN A 148 -7.40 13.09 -2.46
CA GLN A 148 -6.64 12.68 -3.63
C GLN A 148 -5.35 13.49 -3.71
N LEU A 149 -4.21 12.84 -3.53
CA LEU A 149 -2.88 13.46 -3.60
C LEU A 149 -2.32 13.41 -5.02
N LYS A 150 -2.56 12.32 -5.73
CA LYS A 150 -2.10 12.12 -7.10
C LYS A 150 -3.10 11.32 -7.90
N ASN A 151 -3.30 11.71 -9.15
CA ASN A 151 -4.06 10.94 -10.13
C ASN A 151 -3.42 11.13 -11.51
N ARG A 152 -2.87 10.06 -12.07
CA ARG A 152 -2.21 10.09 -13.39
C ARG A 152 -3.21 9.95 -14.55
N TYR A 153 -4.42 9.49 -14.24
CA TYR A 153 -5.42 9.13 -15.26
C TYR A 153 -6.52 10.18 -15.43
N ASN A 154 -6.64 11.10 -14.48
CA ASN A 154 -7.69 12.11 -14.49
C ASN A 154 -7.23 13.40 -13.80
N ASP A 155 -8.06 14.45 -13.90
CA ASP A 155 -7.82 15.72 -13.23
C ASP A 155 -7.79 15.56 -11.70
N PRO A 156 -6.64 15.80 -11.05
CA PRO A 156 -6.51 15.65 -9.60
C PRO A 156 -7.28 16.70 -8.80
N ILE A 157 -7.78 17.76 -9.45
CA ILE A 157 -8.54 18.83 -8.80
C ILE A 157 -10.00 18.41 -8.61
N LYS A 158 -10.52 17.65 -9.55
CA LYS A 158 -11.90 17.17 -9.51
C LYS A 158 -12.06 16.12 -8.41
N ASN A 159 -12.99 16.38 -7.48
CA ASN A 159 -13.23 15.52 -6.29
C ASN A 159 -11.96 15.30 -5.44
N ARG A 160 -11.17 16.36 -5.29
CA ARG A 160 -9.89 16.30 -4.57
C ARG A 160 -10.02 15.82 -3.14
N THR A 161 -11.11 16.19 -2.48
CA THR A 161 -11.34 15.84 -1.07
C THR A 161 -12.82 15.51 -0.88
N PHE A 162 -13.10 14.42 -0.17
CA PHE A 162 -14.44 14.01 0.20
C PHE A 162 -14.42 13.26 1.53
N VAL A 163 -15.58 13.16 2.16
CA VAL A 163 -15.75 12.46 3.44
C VAL A 163 -16.59 11.22 3.20
N VAL A 164 -16.21 10.11 3.81
CA VAL A 164 -16.95 8.85 3.79
C VAL A 164 -17.28 8.41 5.21
N GLY A 165 -18.43 7.78 5.38
CA GLY A 165 -18.79 7.14 6.63
C GLY A 165 -17.97 5.85 6.84
N ILE A 166 -17.68 5.52 8.09
CA ILE A 166 -16.96 4.31 8.47
C ILE A 166 -17.72 3.54 9.54
N ASP A 167 -18.04 2.30 9.25
CA ASP A 167 -18.55 1.33 10.24
C ASP A 167 -17.35 0.46 10.66
N ARG A 168 -16.72 0.82 11.78
CA ARG A 168 -15.53 0.13 12.29
C ARG A 168 -15.83 -1.30 12.70
N ALA A 169 -17.05 -1.57 13.21
CA ALA A 169 -17.44 -2.91 13.64
C ALA A 169 -17.60 -3.88 12.45
N LYS A 170 -17.95 -3.36 11.29
CA LYS A 170 -18.09 -4.15 10.06
C LYS A 170 -16.92 -3.96 9.09
N MET A 171 -15.91 -3.16 9.44
CA MET A 171 -14.80 -2.77 8.58
C MET A 171 -15.28 -2.30 7.19
N LYS A 172 -16.28 -1.40 7.19
CA LYS A 172 -16.96 -0.96 5.97
C LYS A 172 -16.94 0.55 5.84
N LEU A 173 -16.67 1.04 4.63
CA LEU A 173 -16.88 2.41 4.21
C LEU A 173 -18.21 2.55 3.47
N TYR A 174 -18.91 3.70 3.58
CA TYR A 174 -20.19 3.98 2.92
C TYR A 174 -20.36 5.47 2.61
#